data_82ae29f88accbfb5a0f697de469dd618
#
_entry.id   82ae29f88accbfb5a0f697de469dd618
#
_cell.length_a   1.000
_cell.length_b   1.000
_cell.length_c   1.000
_cell.angle_alpha   90.00
_cell.angle_beta   90.00
_cell.angle_gamma   90.00
#
_symmetry.space_group_name_H-M   'P 1'
#
loop_
_entity.id
_entity.type
_entity.pdbx_description
1 polymer ?
#
loop_
_entity_poly.entity_id
_entity_poly.type
_entity_poly.pdbx_seq_one_letter_code
_entity_poly.pdbx_strand_id
1 'polypeptide(L)'
;MGLWLLGLTFAVALLGSVIGLACTRYGMATTRPAVRMRWFSMGALSIGGVGIWLMHFIAMLGFAVPGSPFRYSLTWMLISALISVTGVLAGLYMLGTEFSWPRILAAGFIIGTTISVVHYTGMRALHLQGQINYDTLLVALSLVIAIAGGTAVLWITMVMRSTSLRLIATPIMGVTVVGMHYTGMAAVEIINDPSAPAPTGFALFPFIFPVFVFGLLTLAVPIVAVLTVRDRELARMDAASDDLAQEARQLADH
;
A
#
# COMPACT_ATOMS: atom_id res chain seq x y z
N MET A 1 10.22 11.84 -17.54
CA MET A 1 9.73 10.49 -17.09
C MET A 1 8.84 9.90 -18.17
N GLY A 2 9.02 8.61 -18.50
CA GLY A 2 8.15 7.95 -19.47
C GLY A 2 6.78 7.64 -18.85
N LEU A 3 5.69 7.86 -19.57
CA LEU A 3 4.31 7.55 -19.12
C LEU A 3 4.13 6.09 -18.69
N TRP A 4 4.93 5.17 -19.26
CA TRP A 4 4.90 3.75 -18.89
C TRP A 4 5.30 3.50 -17.43
N LEU A 5 6.23 4.30 -16.88
CA LEU A 5 6.67 4.16 -15.49
C LEU A 5 5.60 4.65 -14.51
N LEU A 6 4.89 5.72 -14.85
CA LEU A 6 3.71 6.17 -14.10
C LEU A 6 2.63 5.08 -14.09
N GLY A 7 2.39 4.43 -15.24
CA GLY A 7 1.47 3.30 -15.35
C GLY A 7 1.90 2.11 -14.48
N LEU A 8 3.19 1.76 -14.50
CA LEU A 8 3.74 0.66 -13.68
C LEU A 8 3.63 0.96 -12.17
N THR A 9 4.01 2.18 -11.75
CA THR A 9 3.88 2.62 -10.35
C THR A 9 2.43 2.52 -9.87
N PHE A 10 1.50 3.01 -10.68
CA PHE A 10 0.07 2.94 -10.35
C PHE A 10 -0.43 1.50 -10.31
N ALA A 11 -0.03 0.64 -11.25
CA ALA A 11 -0.39 -0.78 -11.26
C ALA A 11 0.09 -1.52 -10.01
N VAL A 12 1.33 -1.26 -9.56
CA VAL A 12 1.88 -1.86 -8.33
C VAL A 12 1.15 -1.35 -7.09
N ALA A 13 0.83 -0.04 -7.03
CA ALA A 13 0.02 0.53 -5.95
C ALA A 13 -1.37 -0.12 -5.91
N LEU A 14 -2.02 -0.29 -7.06
CA LEU A 14 -3.32 -0.97 -7.17
C LEU A 14 -3.24 -2.42 -6.70
N LEU A 15 -2.26 -3.18 -7.16
CA LEU A 15 -2.10 -4.60 -6.82
C LEU A 15 -1.97 -4.79 -5.31
N GLY A 16 -1.06 -4.04 -4.66
CA GLY A 16 -0.90 -4.06 -3.21
C GLY A 16 -2.18 -3.66 -2.47
N SER A 17 -2.91 -2.67 -3.00
CA SER A 17 -4.15 -2.16 -2.40
C SER A 17 -5.32 -3.15 -2.53
N VAL A 18 -5.53 -3.77 -3.70
CA VAL A 18 -6.60 -4.77 -3.91
C VAL A 18 -6.48 -5.90 -2.91
N ILE A 19 -5.28 -6.51 -2.86
CA ILE A 19 -5.02 -7.66 -2.01
C ILE A 19 -5.06 -7.26 -0.54
N GLY A 20 -4.43 -6.13 -0.20
CA GLY A 20 -4.37 -5.66 1.18
C GLY A 20 -5.73 -5.26 1.74
N LEU A 21 -6.57 -4.57 0.97
CA LEU A 21 -7.94 -4.24 1.39
C LEU A 21 -8.83 -5.49 1.49
N ALA A 22 -8.63 -6.49 0.62
CA ALA A 22 -9.31 -7.78 0.75
C ALA A 22 -8.93 -8.47 2.07
N CYS A 23 -7.64 -8.56 2.38
CA CYS A 23 -7.16 -9.11 3.66
C CYS A 23 -7.70 -8.34 4.86
N THR A 24 -7.71 -7.00 4.80
CA THR A 24 -8.25 -6.15 5.87
C THR A 24 -9.71 -6.50 6.17
N ARG A 25 -10.50 -6.75 5.15
CA ARG A 25 -11.92 -7.10 5.29
C ARG A 25 -12.14 -8.47 5.90
N TYR A 26 -11.38 -9.49 5.49
CA TYR A 26 -11.43 -10.79 6.15
C TYR A 26 -10.98 -10.70 7.61
N GLY A 27 -10.01 -9.84 7.90
CA GLY A 27 -9.60 -9.53 9.27
C GLY A 27 -10.72 -8.89 10.10
N MET A 28 -11.49 -7.96 9.51
CA MET A 28 -12.62 -7.32 10.17
C MET A 28 -13.82 -8.27 10.36
N ALA A 29 -14.01 -9.23 9.46
CA ALA A 29 -15.12 -10.19 9.53
C ALA A 29 -14.91 -11.30 10.56
N THR A 30 -13.69 -11.51 11.07
CA THR A 30 -13.39 -12.58 12.02
C THR A 30 -13.46 -12.12 13.48
N THR A 31 -14.06 -12.96 14.34
CA THR A 31 -14.12 -12.73 15.79
C THR A 31 -12.87 -13.23 16.53
N ARG A 32 -12.06 -14.09 15.89
CA ARG A 32 -10.87 -14.70 16.50
C ARG A 32 -9.67 -13.75 16.42
N PRO A 33 -9.12 -13.24 17.53
CA PRO A 33 -8.05 -12.22 17.52
C PRO A 33 -6.79 -12.67 16.75
N ALA A 34 -6.36 -13.93 16.92
CA ALA A 34 -5.18 -14.46 16.24
C ALA A 34 -5.37 -14.56 14.71
N VAL A 35 -6.57 -14.93 14.25
CA VAL A 35 -6.90 -14.98 12.82
C VAL A 35 -6.97 -13.56 12.25
N ARG A 36 -7.57 -12.62 12.97
CA ARG A 36 -7.63 -11.21 12.61
C ARG A 36 -6.22 -10.62 12.45
N MET A 37 -5.32 -10.89 13.40
CA MET A 37 -3.94 -10.43 13.33
C MET A 37 -3.22 -10.96 12.08
N ARG A 38 -3.40 -12.24 11.74
CA ARG A 38 -2.83 -12.83 10.51
C ARG A 38 -3.32 -12.10 9.25
N TRP A 39 -4.63 -11.83 9.16
CA TRP A 39 -5.21 -11.10 8.04
C TRP A 39 -4.70 -9.66 7.96
N PHE A 40 -4.62 -8.95 9.08
CA PHE A 40 -4.10 -7.59 9.13
C PHE A 40 -2.61 -7.55 8.79
N SER A 41 -1.81 -8.55 9.22
CA SER A 41 -0.40 -8.65 8.83
C SER A 41 -0.23 -8.89 7.32
N MET A 42 -1.04 -9.76 6.71
CA MET A 42 -1.07 -9.95 5.26
C MET A 42 -1.52 -8.68 4.54
N GLY A 43 -2.53 -7.97 5.07
CA GLY A 43 -2.97 -6.68 4.58
C GLY A 43 -1.89 -5.61 4.64
N ALA A 44 -1.20 -5.51 5.78
CA ALA A 44 -0.10 -4.58 5.98
C ALA A 44 1.11 -4.87 5.07
N LEU A 45 1.44 -6.14 4.87
CA LEU A 45 2.49 -6.55 3.96
C LEU A 45 2.14 -6.20 2.50
N SER A 46 0.89 -6.39 2.11
CA SER A 46 0.42 -6.07 0.76
C SER A 46 0.35 -4.55 0.52
N ILE A 47 -0.31 -3.79 1.40
CA ILE A 47 -0.44 -2.33 1.26
C ILE A 47 0.91 -1.67 1.52
N GLY A 48 1.51 -1.93 2.69
CA GLY A 48 2.74 -1.28 3.13
C GLY A 48 3.96 -1.75 2.30
N GLY A 49 4.15 -3.06 2.16
CA GLY A 49 5.31 -3.61 1.48
C GLY A 49 5.28 -3.39 -0.03
N VAL A 50 4.15 -3.65 -0.68
CA VAL A 50 4.04 -3.56 -2.15
C VAL A 50 3.40 -2.24 -2.58
N GLY A 51 2.23 -1.93 -2.04
CA GLY A 51 1.46 -0.75 -2.48
C GLY A 51 2.12 0.59 -2.17
N ILE A 52 2.91 0.68 -1.09
CA ILE A 52 3.58 1.92 -0.67
C ILE A 52 5.08 1.84 -0.94
N TRP A 53 5.78 0.93 -0.27
CA TRP A 53 7.24 0.89 -0.28
C TRP A 53 7.83 0.48 -1.63
N LEU A 54 7.42 -0.65 -2.20
CA LEU A 54 7.91 -1.12 -3.49
C LEU A 54 7.55 -0.13 -4.60
N MET A 55 6.31 0.37 -4.61
CA MET A 55 5.85 1.39 -5.55
C MET A 55 6.75 2.64 -5.51
N HIS A 56 7.10 3.14 -4.30
CA HIS A 56 7.98 4.30 -4.15
C HIS A 56 9.32 4.09 -4.86
N PHE A 57 10.00 2.95 -4.65
CA PHE A 57 11.29 2.69 -5.28
C PHE A 57 11.19 2.42 -6.79
N ILE A 58 10.07 1.86 -7.26
CA ILE A 58 9.80 1.75 -8.71
C ILE A 58 9.62 3.16 -9.32
N ALA A 59 8.89 4.04 -8.66
CA ALA A 59 8.75 5.43 -9.11
C ALA A 59 10.10 6.15 -9.18
N MET A 60 11.00 5.87 -8.22
CA MET A 60 12.35 6.44 -8.19
C MET A 60 13.24 5.99 -9.35
N LEU A 61 12.92 4.91 -10.10
CA LEU A 61 13.61 4.57 -11.35
C LEU A 61 13.48 5.66 -12.43
N GLY A 62 12.44 6.47 -12.35
CA GLY A 62 12.23 7.61 -13.25
C GLY A 62 12.89 8.90 -12.80
N PHE A 63 13.49 8.91 -11.62
CA PHE A 63 14.17 10.08 -11.09
C PHE A 63 15.61 10.13 -11.61
N ALA A 64 16.01 11.25 -12.19
CA ALA A 64 17.35 11.46 -12.71
C ALA A 64 17.78 12.91 -12.45
N VAL A 65 19.02 13.08 -12.02
CA VAL A 65 19.68 14.40 -11.89
C VAL A 65 20.81 14.47 -12.91
N PRO A 66 20.73 15.39 -13.87
CA PRO A 66 21.81 15.57 -14.83
C PRO A 66 23.15 15.84 -14.13
N GLY A 67 24.19 15.09 -14.51
CA GLY A 67 25.56 15.31 -14.01
C GLY A 67 25.86 14.75 -12.62
N SER A 68 24.90 14.11 -11.94
CA SER A 68 25.16 13.48 -10.64
C SER A 68 24.74 12.00 -10.65
N PRO A 69 25.68 11.06 -10.47
CA PRO A 69 25.31 9.68 -10.21
C PRO A 69 24.67 9.55 -8.83
N PHE A 70 23.66 8.70 -8.71
CA PHE A 70 23.11 8.40 -7.37
C PHE A 70 23.41 6.98 -6.92
N ARG A 71 23.42 6.84 -5.59
CA ARG A 71 23.52 5.58 -4.89
C ARG A 71 22.47 5.52 -3.79
N TYR A 72 22.13 4.31 -3.38
CA TYR A 72 21.13 4.08 -2.36
C TYR A 72 21.74 3.37 -1.16
N SER A 73 21.35 3.82 0.05
CA SER A 73 21.68 3.18 1.31
C SER A 73 20.69 2.05 1.60
N LEU A 74 21.19 0.80 1.65
CA LEU A 74 20.36 -0.36 1.99
C LEU A 74 19.73 -0.21 3.39
N THR A 75 20.46 0.36 4.34
CA THR A 75 19.96 0.58 5.70
C THR A 75 18.69 1.42 5.72
N TRP A 76 18.67 2.58 5.04
CA TRP A 76 17.52 3.45 4.99
C TRP A 76 16.37 2.85 4.17
N MET A 77 16.68 2.06 3.14
CA MET A 77 15.67 1.32 2.39
C MET A 77 14.96 0.29 3.27
N LEU A 78 15.70 -0.49 4.09
CA LEU A 78 15.13 -1.48 5.00
C LEU A 78 14.34 -0.81 6.16
N ILE A 79 14.85 0.30 6.69
CA ILE A 79 14.14 1.09 7.71
C ILE A 79 12.80 1.58 7.16
N SER A 80 12.79 2.14 5.94
CA SER A 80 11.54 2.61 5.31
C SER A 80 10.56 1.45 5.04
N ALA A 81 11.03 0.26 4.66
CA ALA A 81 10.20 -0.93 4.51
C ALA A 81 9.55 -1.36 5.84
N LEU A 82 10.34 -1.40 6.91
CA LEU A 82 9.84 -1.74 8.23
C LEU A 82 8.80 -0.73 8.73
N ILE A 83 9.08 0.58 8.58
CA ILE A 83 8.12 1.65 8.91
C ILE A 83 6.83 1.46 8.11
N SER A 84 6.93 1.15 6.82
CA SER A 84 5.77 0.97 5.94
C SER A 84 4.85 -0.15 6.43
N VAL A 85 5.40 -1.33 6.65
CA VAL A 85 4.61 -2.49 7.06
C VAL A 85 4.05 -2.31 8.48
N THR A 86 4.88 -1.87 9.42
CA THR A 86 4.46 -1.72 10.83
C THR A 86 3.47 -0.57 11.01
N GLY A 87 3.66 0.54 10.31
CA GLY A 87 2.74 1.69 10.36
C GLY A 87 1.37 1.36 9.77
N VAL A 88 1.33 0.66 8.63
CA VAL A 88 0.05 0.18 8.06
C VAL A 88 -0.60 -0.82 9.00
N LEU A 89 0.15 -1.77 9.60
CA LEU A 89 -0.39 -2.71 10.57
C LEU A 89 -0.99 -2.00 11.79
N ALA A 90 -0.30 -1.00 12.32
CA ALA A 90 -0.79 -0.19 13.43
C ALA A 90 -2.09 0.54 13.08
N GLY A 91 -2.16 1.12 11.88
CA GLY A 91 -3.38 1.77 11.39
C GLY A 91 -4.56 0.79 11.24
N LEU A 92 -4.32 -0.39 10.66
CA LEU A 92 -5.35 -1.44 10.54
C LEU A 92 -5.81 -1.95 11.91
N TYR A 93 -4.91 -2.08 12.85
CA TYR A 93 -5.24 -2.48 14.22
C TYR A 93 -6.07 -1.39 14.93
N MET A 94 -5.71 -0.10 14.76
CA MET A 94 -6.45 1.03 15.30
C MET A 94 -7.86 1.12 14.71
N LEU A 95 -8.03 0.81 13.42
CA LEU A 95 -9.32 0.81 12.74
C LEU A 95 -10.34 -0.12 13.44
N GLY A 96 -9.88 -1.30 13.85
CA GLY A 96 -10.71 -2.31 14.51
C GLY A 96 -11.73 -2.94 13.57
N THR A 97 -12.85 -3.43 14.15
CA THR A 97 -13.89 -4.17 13.43
C THR A 97 -15.23 -3.44 13.36
N GLU A 98 -15.43 -2.44 14.22
CA GLU A 98 -16.68 -1.69 14.31
C GLU A 98 -16.53 -0.29 13.75
N PHE A 99 -17.57 0.21 13.10
CA PHE A 99 -17.59 1.57 12.59
C PHE A 99 -17.48 2.59 13.74
N SER A 100 -16.45 3.43 13.68
CA SER A 100 -16.24 4.50 14.64
C SER A 100 -15.43 5.63 13.98
N TRP A 101 -16.01 6.82 13.89
CA TRP A 101 -15.34 7.99 13.31
C TRP A 101 -13.99 8.30 13.96
N PRO A 102 -13.85 8.33 15.31
CA PRO A 102 -12.54 8.56 15.92
C PRO A 102 -11.49 7.52 15.52
N ARG A 103 -11.88 6.24 15.39
CA ARG A 103 -10.97 5.17 14.97
C ARG A 103 -10.59 5.31 13.49
N ILE A 104 -11.53 5.66 12.62
CA ILE A 104 -11.27 5.88 11.20
C ILE A 104 -10.30 7.05 11.01
N LEU A 105 -10.53 8.17 11.71
CA LEU A 105 -9.65 9.34 11.64
C LEU A 105 -8.27 9.03 12.19
N ALA A 106 -8.16 8.37 13.34
CA ALA A 106 -6.89 7.96 13.92
C ALA A 106 -6.13 6.98 13.02
N ALA A 107 -6.81 5.97 12.48
CA ALA A 107 -6.21 5.00 11.56
C ALA A 107 -5.79 5.65 10.24
N GLY A 108 -6.60 6.55 9.68
CA GLY A 108 -6.29 7.32 8.48
C GLY A 108 -5.08 8.25 8.70
N PHE A 109 -5.01 8.90 9.86
CA PHE A 109 -3.86 9.71 10.26
C PHE A 109 -2.59 8.85 10.37
N ILE A 110 -2.65 7.69 11.03
CA ILE A 110 -1.50 6.76 11.16
C ILE A 110 -1.04 6.30 9.78
N ILE A 111 -1.95 5.80 8.92
CA ILE A 111 -1.60 5.29 7.59
C ILE A 111 -1.09 6.42 6.69
N GLY A 112 -1.77 7.57 6.67
CA GLY A 112 -1.35 8.72 5.85
C GLY A 112 0.01 9.27 6.28
N THR A 113 0.25 9.43 7.58
CA THR A 113 1.56 9.80 8.10
C THR A 113 2.61 8.74 7.74
N THR A 114 2.27 7.45 7.84
CA THR A 114 3.17 6.35 7.44
C THR A 114 3.57 6.48 5.97
N ILE A 115 2.63 6.72 5.05
CA ILE A 115 2.92 6.90 3.62
C ILE A 115 3.95 8.03 3.42
N SER A 116 3.74 9.18 4.09
CA SER A 116 4.65 10.33 3.99
C SER A 116 6.02 10.04 4.60
N VAL A 117 6.07 9.44 5.79
CA VAL A 117 7.33 9.08 6.47
C VAL A 117 8.12 8.09 5.62
N VAL A 118 7.47 7.10 5.01
CA VAL A 118 8.12 6.13 4.10
C VAL A 118 8.72 6.84 2.90
N HIS A 119 8.00 7.79 2.28
CA HIS A 119 8.50 8.57 1.16
C HIS A 119 9.76 9.34 1.54
N TYR A 120 9.71 10.16 2.60
CA TYR A 120 10.87 10.99 2.98
C TYR A 120 12.03 10.18 3.57
N THR A 121 11.75 9.06 4.23
CA THR A 121 12.81 8.11 4.67
C THR A 121 13.43 7.40 3.46
N GLY A 122 12.62 7.06 2.45
CA GLY A 122 13.10 6.52 1.17
C GLY A 122 13.96 7.53 0.42
N MET A 123 13.58 8.82 0.42
CA MET A 123 14.41 9.91 -0.13
C MET A 123 15.73 10.08 0.65
N ARG A 124 15.73 9.86 1.97
CA ARG A 124 16.96 9.86 2.76
C ARG A 124 17.92 8.71 2.40
N ALA A 125 17.39 7.63 1.81
CA ALA A 125 18.24 6.56 1.28
C ALA A 125 19.03 6.99 0.03
N LEU A 126 18.63 8.07 -0.64
CA LEU A 126 19.25 8.57 -1.85
C LEU A 126 20.50 9.40 -1.51
N HIS A 127 21.65 8.97 -2.00
CA HIS A 127 22.91 9.69 -1.92
C HIS A 127 23.27 10.25 -3.30
N LEU A 128 23.54 11.54 -3.37
CA LEU A 128 23.97 12.27 -4.56
C LEU A 128 25.14 13.21 -4.22
N GLN A 129 25.79 13.77 -5.25
CA GLN A 129 26.79 14.84 -5.05
C GLN A 129 26.06 16.18 -4.87
N GLY A 130 25.83 16.56 -3.59
CA GLY A 130 25.13 17.78 -3.24
C GLY A 130 24.18 17.61 -2.08
N GLN A 131 23.14 18.45 -2.04
CA GLN A 131 22.14 18.47 -0.96
C GLN A 131 20.73 18.40 -1.54
N ILE A 132 19.83 17.77 -0.79
CA ILE A 132 18.40 17.72 -1.10
C ILE A 132 17.70 18.62 -0.10
N ASN A 133 17.07 19.68 -0.60
CA ASN A 133 16.17 20.55 0.15
C ASN A 133 14.73 20.24 -0.23
N TYR A 134 13.79 20.70 0.58
CA TYR A 134 12.38 20.46 0.36
C TYR A 134 11.57 21.74 0.53
N ASP A 135 10.70 22.02 -0.43
CA ASP A 135 9.66 23.04 -0.27
C ASP A 135 8.66 22.61 0.80
N THR A 136 8.58 23.38 1.88
CA THR A 136 7.76 23.05 3.06
C THR A 136 6.26 22.99 2.72
N LEU A 137 5.78 23.84 1.80
CA LEU A 137 4.37 23.85 1.41
C LEU A 137 3.99 22.58 0.66
N LEU A 138 4.82 22.14 -0.28
CA LEU A 138 4.59 20.90 -1.03
C LEU A 138 4.74 19.66 -0.14
N VAL A 139 5.66 19.68 0.84
CA VAL A 139 5.75 18.64 1.88
C VAL A 139 4.45 18.57 2.68
N ALA A 140 3.93 19.71 3.16
CA ALA A 140 2.67 19.75 3.90
C ALA A 140 1.50 19.27 3.04
N LEU A 141 1.44 19.69 1.77
CA LEU A 141 0.40 19.25 0.84
C LEU A 141 0.45 17.74 0.60
N SER A 142 1.65 17.16 0.41
CA SER A 142 1.82 15.70 0.25
C SER A 142 1.29 14.93 1.46
N LEU A 143 1.56 15.42 2.67
CA LEU A 143 1.05 14.84 3.92
C LEU A 143 -0.48 14.92 4.01
N VAL A 144 -1.07 16.06 3.65
CA VAL A 144 -2.54 16.23 3.62
C VAL A 144 -3.18 15.26 2.63
N ILE A 145 -2.62 15.11 1.42
CA ILE A 145 -3.09 14.13 0.42
C ILE A 145 -3.07 12.73 1.00
N ALA A 146 -1.98 12.33 1.66
CA ALA A 146 -1.84 11.00 2.25
C ALA A 146 -2.87 10.74 3.36
N ILE A 147 -3.06 11.69 4.28
CA ILE A 147 -3.99 11.55 5.40
C ILE A 147 -5.44 11.55 4.90
N ALA A 148 -5.80 12.48 4.03
CA ALA A 148 -7.15 12.59 3.50
C ALA A 148 -7.52 11.35 2.68
N GLY A 149 -6.64 10.91 1.77
CA GLY A 149 -6.87 9.73 0.95
C GLY A 149 -6.88 8.44 1.77
N GLY A 150 -5.95 8.26 2.70
CA GLY A 150 -5.92 7.12 3.62
C GLY A 150 -7.21 7.03 4.46
N THR A 151 -7.67 8.15 5.00
CA THR A 151 -8.93 8.23 5.75
C THR A 151 -10.13 7.89 4.87
N ALA A 152 -10.20 8.42 3.65
CA ALA A 152 -11.28 8.14 2.70
C ALA A 152 -11.34 6.64 2.33
N VAL A 153 -10.20 6.02 2.06
CA VAL A 153 -10.11 4.58 1.76
C VAL A 153 -10.63 3.72 2.92
N LEU A 154 -10.20 4.03 4.14
CA LEU A 154 -10.64 3.31 5.33
C LEU A 154 -12.14 3.49 5.58
N TRP A 155 -12.65 4.71 5.43
CA TRP A 155 -14.08 5.00 5.53
C TRP A 155 -14.89 4.21 4.52
N ILE A 156 -14.51 4.24 3.23
CA ILE A 156 -15.17 3.45 2.18
C ILE A 156 -15.13 1.96 2.52
N THR A 157 -13.98 1.45 2.99
CA THR A 157 -13.81 0.04 3.34
C THR A 157 -14.74 -0.40 4.47
N MET A 158 -15.02 0.49 5.43
CA MET A 158 -15.91 0.22 6.57
C MET A 158 -17.40 0.34 6.22
N VAL A 159 -17.76 1.35 5.42
CA VAL A 159 -19.16 1.69 5.15
C VAL A 159 -19.76 0.88 3.99
N MET A 160 -18.98 0.65 2.93
CA MET A 160 -19.48 0.02 1.72
C MET A 160 -19.67 -1.50 1.91
N ARG A 161 -20.91 -1.96 1.87
CA ARG A 161 -21.28 -3.39 1.99
C ARG A 161 -21.17 -4.13 0.65
N SER A 162 -21.47 -3.46 -0.47
CA SER A 162 -21.41 -4.03 -1.81
C SER A 162 -19.96 -4.24 -2.28
N THR A 163 -19.68 -5.38 -2.90
CA THR A 163 -18.36 -5.70 -3.47
C THR A 163 -17.97 -4.71 -4.58
N SER A 164 -18.91 -4.33 -5.44
CA SER A 164 -18.65 -3.40 -6.55
C SER A 164 -18.25 -2.00 -6.06
N LEU A 165 -18.95 -1.47 -5.03
CA LEU A 165 -18.62 -0.16 -4.45
C LEU A 165 -17.27 -0.17 -3.71
N ARG A 166 -16.87 -1.31 -3.17
CA ARG A 166 -15.58 -1.46 -2.50
C ARG A 166 -14.40 -1.46 -3.45
N LEU A 167 -14.61 -1.85 -4.73
CA LEU A 167 -13.57 -1.72 -5.76
C LEU A 167 -13.16 -0.27 -5.99
N ILE A 168 -14.00 0.71 -5.62
CA ILE A 168 -13.66 2.15 -5.67
C ILE A 168 -12.57 2.53 -4.66
N ALA A 169 -12.51 1.87 -3.49
CA ALA A 169 -11.47 2.15 -2.49
C ALA A 169 -10.04 1.89 -3.03
N THR A 170 -9.91 0.88 -3.88
CA THR A 170 -8.60 0.50 -4.46
C THR A 170 -7.97 1.60 -5.33
N PRO A 171 -8.63 2.13 -6.37
CA PRO A 171 -8.06 3.20 -7.16
C PRO A 171 -7.84 4.47 -6.34
N ILE A 172 -8.68 4.79 -5.35
CA ILE A 172 -8.47 5.92 -4.45
C ILE A 172 -7.17 5.73 -3.67
N MET A 173 -6.89 4.52 -3.16
CA MET A 173 -5.62 4.23 -2.49
C MET A 173 -4.43 4.38 -3.45
N GLY A 174 -4.54 3.84 -4.67
CA GLY A 174 -3.52 4.00 -5.70
C GLY A 174 -3.24 5.46 -6.02
N VAL A 175 -4.29 6.26 -6.27
CA VAL A 175 -4.18 7.72 -6.51
C VAL A 175 -3.58 8.43 -5.30
N THR A 176 -3.96 8.05 -4.08
CA THR A 176 -3.43 8.64 -2.84
C THR A 176 -1.93 8.45 -2.74
N VAL A 177 -1.45 7.19 -2.88
CA VAL A 177 -0.02 6.89 -2.70
C VAL A 177 0.82 7.49 -3.82
N VAL A 178 0.37 7.35 -5.07
CA VAL A 178 1.05 7.93 -6.24
C VAL A 178 1.00 9.46 -6.21
N GLY A 179 -0.16 10.04 -5.92
CA GLY A 179 -0.33 11.50 -5.83
C GLY A 179 0.54 12.10 -4.73
N MET A 180 0.55 11.48 -3.54
CA MET A 180 1.45 11.91 -2.46
C MET A 180 2.91 11.83 -2.89
N HIS A 181 3.34 10.69 -3.49
CA HIS A 181 4.72 10.51 -3.93
C HIS A 181 5.15 11.60 -4.92
N TYR A 182 4.37 11.85 -5.97
CA TYR A 182 4.76 12.84 -6.98
C TYR A 182 4.64 14.28 -6.47
N THR A 183 3.73 14.58 -5.53
CA THR A 183 3.70 15.88 -4.83
C THR A 183 4.94 16.04 -3.96
N GLY A 184 5.35 14.99 -3.24
CA GLY A 184 6.59 14.96 -2.48
C GLY A 184 7.84 15.10 -3.35
N MET A 185 7.84 14.50 -4.55
CA MET A 185 8.92 14.69 -5.53
C MET A 185 8.96 16.11 -6.10
N ALA A 186 7.80 16.75 -6.27
CA ALA A 186 7.74 18.17 -6.69
C ALA A 186 8.30 19.12 -5.60
N ALA A 187 8.32 18.69 -4.34
CA ALA A 187 8.94 19.44 -3.25
C ALA A 187 10.47 19.37 -3.24
N VAL A 188 11.08 18.47 -4.02
CA VAL A 188 12.52 18.21 -4.00
C VAL A 188 13.27 19.31 -4.77
N GLU A 189 14.17 19.99 -4.08
CA GLU A 189 15.12 20.94 -4.64
C GLU A 189 16.54 20.39 -4.47
N ILE A 190 17.26 20.21 -5.58
CA ILE A 190 18.59 19.66 -5.58
C ILE A 190 19.62 20.79 -5.78
N ILE A 191 20.51 20.91 -4.82
CA ILE A 191 21.69 21.76 -4.93
C ILE A 191 22.88 20.84 -5.28
N ASN A 192 23.26 20.85 -6.55
CA ASN A 192 24.36 20.05 -7.05
C ASN A 192 25.71 20.65 -6.61
N ASP A 193 26.58 19.83 -6.02
CA ASP A 193 27.93 20.23 -5.64
C ASP A 193 28.94 19.24 -6.23
N PRO A 194 29.52 19.55 -7.40
CA PRO A 194 30.52 18.69 -8.06
C PRO A 194 31.80 18.47 -7.24
N SER A 195 32.04 19.31 -6.23
CA SER A 195 33.20 19.19 -5.32
C SER A 195 32.97 18.19 -4.20
N ALA A 196 31.70 17.80 -3.96
CA ALA A 196 31.36 16.82 -2.94
C ALA A 196 31.90 15.42 -3.32
N PRO A 197 32.22 14.57 -2.33
CA PRO A 197 32.64 13.19 -2.58
C PRO A 197 31.62 12.42 -3.42
N ALA A 198 32.13 11.52 -4.28
CA ALA A 198 31.26 10.65 -5.06
C ALA A 198 30.34 9.81 -4.14
N PRO A 199 29.04 9.68 -4.45
CA PRO A 199 28.09 8.98 -3.58
C PRO A 199 28.44 7.50 -3.49
N THR A 200 28.37 6.96 -2.26
CA THR A 200 28.60 5.54 -1.95
C THR A 200 27.28 4.82 -1.77
N GLY A 201 27.24 3.51 -2.06
CA GLY A 201 26.04 2.68 -1.91
C GLY A 201 25.74 1.85 -3.16
N PHE A 202 24.50 1.36 -3.23
CA PHE A 202 24.05 0.49 -4.32
C PHE A 202 23.42 1.30 -5.47
N ALA A 203 23.60 0.83 -6.70
CA ALA A 203 22.80 1.31 -7.82
C ALA A 203 21.38 0.76 -7.69
N LEU A 204 20.35 1.59 -7.94
CA LEU A 204 18.95 1.20 -7.73
C LEU A 204 18.54 0.06 -8.66
N PHE A 205 18.87 0.14 -9.93
CA PHE A 205 18.37 -0.80 -10.94
C PHE A 205 18.72 -2.27 -10.67
N PRO A 206 19.99 -2.66 -10.37
CA PRO A 206 20.31 -4.04 -10.02
C PRO A 206 19.67 -4.52 -8.73
N PHE A 207 19.34 -3.62 -7.82
CA PHE A 207 18.73 -3.93 -6.54
C PHE A 207 17.20 -4.06 -6.64
N ILE A 208 16.55 -3.16 -7.40
CA ILE A 208 15.08 -3.12 -7.45
C ILE A 208 14.48 -4.36 -8.12
N PHE A 209 15.19 -4.98 -9.06
CA PHE A 209 14.67 -6.16 -9.75
C PHE A 209 14.47 -7.36 -8.81
N PRO A 210 15.47 -7.81 -8.02
CA PRO A 210 15.25 -8.85 -7.01
C PRO A 210 14.18 -8.47 -5.98
N VAL A 211 14.15 -7.19 -5.56
CA VAL A 211 13.15 -6.70 -4.60
C VAL A 211 11.75 -6.72 -5.21
N PHE A 212 11.59 -6.36 -6.47
CA PHE A 212 10.32 -6.45 -7.18
C PHE A 212 9.83 -7.89 -7.27
N VAL A 213 10.69 -8.82 -7.67
CA VAL A 213 10.36 -10.25 -7.72
C VAL A 213 9.99 -10.77 -6.33
N PHE A 214 10.78 -10.46 -5.31
CA PHE A 214 10.50 -10.84 -3.93
C PHE A 214 9.17 -10.24 -3.44
N GLY A 215 8.93 -8.95 -3.71
CA GLY A 215 7.68 -8.26 -3.38
C GLY A 215 6.47 -8.93 -4.02
N LEU A 216 6.55 -9.30 -5.30
CA LEU A 216 5.47 -10.04 -5.96
C LEU A 216 5.28 -11.44 -5.37
N LEU A 217 6.36 -12.14 -5.05
CA LEU A 217 6.29 -13.47 -4.41
C LEU A 217 5.66 -13.39 -3.02
N THR A 218 5.93 -12.33 -2.24
CA THR A 218 5.29 -12.14 -0.93
C THR A 218 3.78 -11.95 -1.03
N LEU A 219 3.26 -11.45 -2.17
CA LEU A 219 1.82 -11.38 -2.42
C LEU A 219 1.18 -12.74 -2.70
N ALA A 220 1.95 -13.76 -3.07
CA ALA A 220 1.40 -15.09 -3.35
C ALA A 220 0.64 -15.66 -2.14
N VAL A 221 1.17 -15.49 -0.92
CA VAL A 221 0.54 -15.97 0.31
C VAL A 221 -0.83 -15.30 0.57
N PRO A 222 -0.95 -13.96 0.61
CA PRO A 222 -2.25 -13.31 0.78
C PRO A 222 -3.20 -13.56 -0.39
N ILE A 223 -2.71 -13.67 -1.63
CA ILE A 223 -3.55 -14.01 -2.79
C ILE A 223 -4.17 -15.40 -2.61
N VAL A 224 -3.35 -16.41 -2.34
CA VAL A 224 -3.83 -17.79 -2.11
C VAL A 224 -4.80 -17.84 -0.94
N ALA A 225 -4.49 -17.14 0.15
CA ALA A 225 -5.38 -17.07 1.31
C ALA A 225 -6.74 -16.46 0.97
N VAL A 226 -6.77 -15.33 0.23
CA VAL A 226 -8.00 -14.65 -0.20
C VAL A 226 -8.81 -15.54 -1.15
N LEU A 227 -8.17 -16.16 -2.14
CA LEU A 227 -8.83 -17.03 -3.11
C LEU A 227 -9.42 -18.27 -2.42
N THR A 228 -8.67 -18.92 -1.54
CA THR A 228 -9.14 -20.11 -0.81
C THR A 228 -10.37 -19.82 0.06
N VAL A 229 -10.42 -18.66 0.72
CA VAL A 229 -11.61 -18.29 1.51
C VAL A 229 -12.79 -18.02 0.60
N ARG A 230 -12.58 -17.29 -0.49
CA ARG A 230 -13.62 -16.98 -1.48
C ARG A 230 -14.22 -18.26 -2.09
N ASP A 231 -13.38 -19.22 -2.48
CA ASP A 231 -13.85 -20.49 -3.06
C ASP A 231 -14.68 -21.29 -2.05
N ARG A 232 -14.30 -21.29 -0.78
CA ARG A 232 -15.09 -21.93 0.28
C ARG A 232 -16.43 -21.22 0.53
N GLU A 233 -16.48 -19.90 0.45
CA GLU A 233 -17.72 -19.12 0.55
C GLU A 233 -18.66 -19.44 -0.62
N LEU A 234 -18.17 -19.47 -1.84
CA LEU A 234 -18.94 -19.85 -3.03
C LEU A 234 -19.49 -21.27 -2.91
N ALA A 235 -18.65 -22.24 -2.57
CA ALA A 235 -19.08 -23.63 -2.40
C ALA A 235 -20.18 -23.80 -1.33
N ARG A 236 -20.14 -22.99 -0.26
CA ARG A 236 -21.20 -23.00 0.76
C ARG A 236 -22.51 -22.39 0.24
N MET A 237 -22.41 -21.34 -0.56
CA MET A 237 -23.60 -20.72 -1.16
C MET A 237 -24.26 -21.66 -2.16
N ASP A 238 -23.49 -22.36 -2.98
CA ASP A 238 -23.97 -23.36 -3.93
C ASP A 238 -24.68 -24.52 -3.20
N ALA A 239 -24.04 -25.07 -2.15
CA ALA A 239 -24.65 -26.13 -1.35
C ALA A 239 -25.97 -25.67 -0.68
N ALA A 240 -26.01 -24.47 -0.12
CA ALA A 240 -27.24 -23.91 0.48
C ALA A 240 -28.34 -23.68 -0.56
N SER A 241 -27.99 -23.29 -1.79
CA SER A 241 -28.97 -23.12 -2.88
C SER A 241 -29.55 -24.47 -3.35
N ASP A 242 -28.72 -25.51 -3.39
CA ASP A 242 -29.16 -26.87 -3.74
C ASP A 242 -30.09 -27.45 -2.68
N ASP A 243 -29.76 -27.27 -1.40
CA ASP A 243 -30.60 -27.69 -0.27
C ASP A 243 -32.03 -27.02 -0.34
N LEU A 244 -32.06 -25.70 -0.57
CA LEU A 244 -33.34 -24.97 -0.74
C LEU A 244 -34.14 -25.45 -1.95
N ALA A 245 -33.46 -25.76 -3.08
CA ALA A 245 -34.09 -26.28 -4.27
C ALA A 245 -34.68 -27.69 -4.06
N GLN A 246 -34.02 -28.54 -3.26
CA GLN A 246 -34.50 -29.86 -2.89
C GLN A 246 -35.72 -29.74 -1.97
N GLU A 247 -35.67 -28.87 -0.96
CA GLU A 247 -36.81 -28.62 -0.04
C GLU A 247 -38.06 -28.09 -0.79
N ALA A 248 -37.86 -27.15 -1.73
CA ALA A 248 -38.94 -26.63 -2.55
C ALA A 248 -39.59 -27.72 -3.45
N ARG A 249 -38.79 -28.66 -3.99
CA ARG A 249 -39.33 -29.80 -4.76
C ARG A 249 -40.13 -30.74 -3.88
N GLN A 250 -39.65 -31.08 -2.69
CA GLN A 250 -40.39 -31.94 -1.74
C GLN A 250 -41.74 -31.36 -1.31
N LEU A 251 -41.79 -30.03 -1.13
CA LEU A 251 -43.04 -29.34 -0.80
C LEU A 251 -44.03 -29.26 -1.98
N ALA A 252 -43.55 -29.28 -3.22
CA ALA A 252 -44.38 -29.26 -4.42
C ALA A 252 -44.98 -30.65 -4.76
N ASP A 253 -44.36 -31.72 -4.25
CA ASP A 253 -44.81 -33.11 -4.46
C ASP A 253 -45.82 -33.57 -3.42
N HIS A 254 -46.17 -32.74 -2.42
CA HIS A 254 -47.21 -32.96 -1.40
C HIS A 254 -48.41 -32.06 -1.61
#